data_7abf9d8baea0eff157c9978b83b78fe1
#
_entry.id   7abf9d8baea0eff157c9978b83b78fe1
#
_cell.length_a   1.000
_cell.length_b   1.000
_cell.length_c   1.000
_cell.angle_alpha   90.00
_cell.angle_beta   90.00
_cell.angle_gamma   90.00
#
_symmetry.space_group_name_H-M   'P 1'
#
loop_
_entity.id
_entity.type
_entity.pdbx_description
1 polymer ?
#
loop_
_entity_poly.entity_id
_entity_poly.type
_entity_poly.pdbx_seq_one_letter_code
_entity_poly.pdbx_strand_id
1 'polypeptide(L)'
;MSNHRISWKNYFMNIAREVATRSTCGRKHVGAVIVRDKTILSTGYNGSIKGLSHCGDAGCEMVDGHCVRTSHAEANAIVQAAKNGVGINQSEIYVTASPCYDCFKLIANSGIKTIYYKEFYRDQRIIERSKEA
;
A
#
# COMPACT_ATOMS: atom_id res chain seq x y z
N MET A 1 23.64 -25.81 -10.57
CA MET A 1 23.98 -24.63 -9.76
C MET A 1 22.71 -23.98 -9.23
N SER A 2 22.70 -23.72 -7.98
CA SER A 2 21.54 -23.05 -7.45
C SER A 2 21.49 -21.62 -7.97
N ASN A 3 20.28 -21.18 -8.26
CA ASN A 3 20.05 -19.82 -8.65
C ASN A 3 19.90 -18.97 -7.39
N HIS A 4 20.81 -18.03 -7.20
CA HIS A 4 20.80 -17.18 -6.03
C HIS A 4 19.98 -15.91 -6.24
N ARG A 5 19.19 -15.86 -7.28
CA ARG A 5 18.31 -14.71 -7.50
C ARG A 5 17.21 -14.69 -6.47
N ILE A 6 16.88 -13.48 -6.02
CA ILE A 6 15.78 -13.25 -5.11
C ILE A 6 14.45 -13.71 -5.73
N SER A 7 13.54 -14.21 -4.91
CA SER A 7 12.20 -14.56 -5.38
C SER A 7 11.43 -13.30 -5.78
N TRP A 8 10.44 -13.47 -6.68
CA TRP A 8 9.61 -12.34 -7.08
C TRP A 8 8.88 -11.71 -5.89
N LYS A 9 8.40 -12.52 -4.94
CA LYS A 9 7.72 -12.00 -3.76
C LYS A 9 8.64 -11.12 -2.92
N ASN A 10 9.86 -11.59 -2.67
CA ASN A 10 10.80 -10.79 -1.89
C ASN A 10 11.27 -9.57 -2.65
N TYR A 11 11.45 -9.71 -3.95
CA TYR A 11 11.85 -8.59 -4.82
C TYR A 11 10.82 -7.45 -4.73
N PHE A 12 9.54 -7.75 -4.97
CA PHE A 12 8.53 -6.70 -4.92
C PHE A 12 8.28 -6.18 -3.51
N MET A 13 8.41 -7.03 -2.49
CA MET A 13 8.29 -6.57 -1.12
C MET A 13 9.45 -5.64 -0.74
N ASN A 14 10.65 -5.92 -1.23
CA ASN A 14 11.79 -5.03 -1.00
C ASN A 14 11.59 -3.69 -1.70
N ILE A 15 10.99 -3.69 -2.89
CA ILE A 15 10.65 -2.43 -3.57
C ILE A 15 9.62 -1.66 -2.75
N ALA A 16 8.62 -2.35 -2.20
CA ALA A 16 7.63 -1.69 -1.34
C ALA A 16 8.29 -1.06 -0.11
N ARG A 17 9.30 -1.72 0.47
CA ARG A 17 10.05 -1.15 1.59
C ARG A 17 10.80 0.11 1.17
N GLU A 18 11.39 0.09 -0.03
CA GLU A 18 12.08 1.27 -0.54
C GLU A 18 11.10 2.42 -0.75
N VAL A 19 9.92 2.12 -1.31
CA VAL A 19 8.86 3.11 -1.48
C VAL A 19 8.46 3.71 -0.14
N ALA A 20 8.40 2.89 0.90
CA ALA A 20 8.03 3.34 2.25
C ALA A 20 8.99 4.40 2.81
N THR A 21 10.23 4.43 2.33
CA THR A 21 11.21 5.42 2.81
C THR A 21 10.83 6.84 2.43
N ARG A 22 9.93 7.02 1.48
CA ARG A 22 9.44 8.34 1.09
C ARG A 22 8.25 8.81 1.90
N SER A 23 7.74 7.99 2.82
CA SER A 23 6.60 8.37 3.67
C SER A 23 6.88 9.68 4.39
N THR A 24 5.86 10.55 4.43
CA THR A 24 5.95 11.82 5.13
C THR A 24 5.30 11.76 6.51
N CYS A 25 4.78 10.59 6.89
CA CYS A 25 4.20 10.39 8.21
C CYS A 25 5.29 10.02 9.21
N GLY A 26 5.38 10.74 10.32
CA GLY A 26 6.39 10.47 11.34
C GLY A 26 6.07 9.26 12.22
N ARG A 27 4.86 8.72 12.15
CA ARG A 27 4.44 7.62 13.02
C ARG A 27 4.73 6.25 12.43
N LYS A 28 4.44 6.06 11.16
CA LYS A 28 4.64 4.77 10.51
C LYS A 28 4.91 4.99 9.04
N HIS A 29 5.87 4.23 8.52
CA HIS A 29 6.25 4.31 7.13
C HIS A 29 5.73 3.07 6.41
N VAL A 30 4.82 3.26 5.48
CA VAL A 30 4.21 2.16 4.72
C VAL A 30 4.41 2.42 3.24
N GLY A 31 4.75 1.37 2.51
CA GLY A 31 4.89 1.43 1.06
C GLY A 31 4.05 0.35 0.41
N ALA A 32 3.54 0.65 -0.78
CA ALA A 32 2.73 -0.26 -1.56
C ALA A 32 3.17 -0.24 -3.02
N VAL A 33 3.16 -1.42 -3.65
CA VAL A 33 3.52 -1.58 -5.05
C VAL A 33 2.47 -2.45 -5.72
N ILE A 34 1.89 -1.96 -6.81
CA ILE A 34 0.89 -2.70 -7.59
C ILE A 34 1.59 -3.30 -8.80
N VAL A 35 1.42 -4.61 -9.01
CA VAL A 35 2.17 -5.39 -10.00
C VAL A 35 1.21 -6.26 -10.81
N ARG A 36 1.45 -6.39 -12.09
CA ARG A 36 0.78 -7.37 -12.94
C ARG A 36 1.78 -7.90 -13.94
N ASP A 37 1.84 -9.26 -14.06
CA ASP A 37 2.78 -9.92 -14.98
C ASP A 37 4.21 -9.45 -14.78
N LYS A 38 4.65 -9.39 -13.51
CA LYS A 38 5.99 -8.98 -13.12
C LYS A 38 6.35 -7.55 -13.50
N THR A 39 5.34 -6.73 -13.82
CA THR A 39 5.54 -5.33 -14.19
C THR A 39 4.89 -4.45 -13.14
N ILE A 40 5.66 -3.49 -12.62
CA ILE A 40 5.15 -2.52 -11.67
C ILE A 40 4.25 -1.54 -12.40
N LEU A 41 3.01 -1.43 -11.93
CA LEU A 41 2.02 -0.53 -12.51
C LEU A 41 1.94 0.79 -11.76
N SER A 42 2.12 0.74 -10.45
CA SER A 42 1.99 1.93 -9.60
C SER A 42 2.63 1.68 -8.26
N THR A 43 2.98 2.76 -7.59
CA THR A 43 3.50 2.72 -6.22
C THR A 43 2.78 3.76 -5.38
N GLY A 44 2.81 3.58 -4.06
CA GLY A 44 2.26 4.57 -3.14
C GLY A 44 2.93 4.45 -1.79
N TYR A 45 3.04 5.56 -1.10
CA TYR A 45 3.50 5.60 0.29
C TYR A 45 2.53 6.47 1.07
N ASN A 46 2.48 6.27 2.39
CA ASN A 46 1.58 7.06 3.20
C ASN A 46 2.14 8.48 3.33
N GLY A 47 1.30 9.45 3.04
CA GLY A 47 1.72 10.84 3.00
C GLY A 47 0.53 11.78 3.05
N SER A 48 0.81 13.04 3.34
CA SER A 48 -0.20 14.08 3.40
C SER A 48 -0.87 14.27 2.05
N ILE A 49 -2.09 14.78 2.09
CA ILE A 49 -2.82 15.15 0.89
C ILE A 49 -1.95 16.11 0.08
N LYS A 50 -1.89 15.88 -1.22
CA LYS A 50 -1.06 16.68 -2.11
C LYS A 50 -1.41 18.17 -1.99
N GLY A 51 -0.40 18.99 -1.79
CA GLY A 51 -0.58 20.42 -1.61
C GLY A 51 -0.77 20.86 -0.17
N LEU A 52 -0.92 19.93 0.77
CA LEU A 52 -1.03 20.25 2.20
C LEU A 52 0.27 19.94 2.92
N SER A 53 0.41 20.50 4.12
CA SER A 53 1.60 20.30 4.94
C SER A 53 1.77 18.85 5.35
N HIS A 54 3.01 18.37 5.40
CA HIS A 54 3.33 17.03 5.88
C HIS A 54 3.34 16.98 7.40
N CYS A 55 3.18 15.78 7.96
CA CYS A 55 3.24 15.59 9.41
C CYS A 55 4.57 16.11 9.99
N GLY A 56 5.67 15.94 9.27
CA GLY A 56 6.97 16.43 9.72
C GLY A 56 7.04 17.94 9.86
N ASP A 57 6.23 18.67 9.11
CA ASP A 57 6.20 20.14 9.14
C ASP A 57 5.12 20.68 10.07
N ALA A 58 3.93 20.07 10.05
CA ALA A 58 2.75 20.57 10.75
C ALA A 58 2.32 19.72 11.93
N GLY A 59 2.95 18.56 12.14
CA GLY A 59 2.54 17.59 13.15
C GLY A 59 1.40 16.70 12.65
N CYS A 60 1.21 15.58 13.34
CA CYS A 60 0.14 14.65 13.00
C CYS A 60 -1.20 15.15 13.51
N GLU A 61 -2.25 14.94 12.72
CA GLU A 61 -3.62 15.18 13.14
C GLU A 61 -4.21 13.87 13.64
N MET A 62 -4.32 13.71 14.95
CA MET A 62 -4.74 12.45 15.54
C MET A 62 -6.23 12.43 15.79
N VAL A 63 -6.91 11.37 15.31
CA VAL A 63 -8.31 11.09 15.61
C VAL A 63 -8.41 9.61 15.94
N ASP A 64 -8.96 9.30 17.11
CA ASP A 64 -9.12 7.92 17.58
C ASP A 64 -7.84 7.08 17.44
N GLY A 65 -6.70 7.67 17.78
CA GLY A 65 -5.41 6.99 17.72
C GLY A 65 -4.78 6.90 16.33
N HIS A 66 -5.40 7.49 15.32
CA HIS A 66 -4.89 7.47 13.94
C HIS A 66 -4.60 8.88 13.46
N CYS A 67 -3.56 9.02 12.64
CA CYS A 67 -3.27 10.28 11.98
C CYS A 67 -4.17 10.40 10.75
N VAL A 68 -5.03 11.42 10.73
CA VAL A 68 -5.96 11.64 9.62
C VAL A 68 -5.42 12.62 8.58
N ARG A 69 -4.23 13.20 8.82
CA ARG A 69 -3.59 14.09 7.85
C ARG A 69 -3.06 13.33 6.64
N THR A 70 -2.64 12.09 6.85
CA THR A 70 -2.02 11.31 5.78
C THR A 70 -3.02 10.39 5.09
N SER A 71 -2.85 10.25 3.77
CA SER A 71 -3.53 9.24 2.99
C SER A 71 -2.69 7.96 3.04
N HIS A 72 -3.34 6.80 3.03
CA HIS A 72 -2.65 5.53 3.18
C HIS A 72 -1.92 5.12 1.89
N ALA A 73 -0.87 4.33 2.05
CA ALA A 73 -0.03 3.90 0.92
C ALA A 73 -0.83 3.18 -0.16
N GLU A 74 -1.71 2.29 0.24
CA GLU A 74 -2.52 1.50 -0.69
C GLU A 74 -3.46 2.39 -1.49
N ALA A 75 -4.16 3.30 -0.80
CA ALA A 75 -5.05 4.25 -1.45
C ALA A 75 -4.27 5.13 -2.41
N ASN A 76 -3.09 5.58 -2.02
CA ASN A 76 -2.25 6.43 -2.86
C ASN A 76 -1.77 5.69 -4.10
N ALA A 77 -1.44 4.39 -3.99
CA ALA A 77 -1.04 3.60 -5.15
C ALA A 77 -2.19 3.47 -6.14
N ILE A 78 -3.41 3.24 -5.66
CA ILE A 78 -4.60 3.13 -6.51
C ILE A 78 -4.89 4.47 -7.19
N VAL A 79 -4.85 5.55 -6.44
CA VAL A 79 -5.09 6.89 -6.97
C VAL A 79 -4.03 7.29 -7.99
N GLN A 80 -2.78 6.94 -7.73
CA GLN A 80 -1.68 7.22 -8.65
C GLN A 80 -1.91 6.50 -9.99
N ALA A 81 -2.36 5.25 -9.95
CA ALA A 81 -2.70 4.51 -11.15
C ALA A 81 -3.85 5.19 -11.90
N ALA A 82 -4.90 5.58 -11.17
CA ALA A 82 -6.06 6.25 -11.77
C ALA A 82 -5.65 7.56 -12.42
N LYS A 83 -4.84 8.34 -11.74
CA LYS A 83 -4.37 9.63 -12.23
C LYS A 83 -3.58 9.48 -13.53
N ASN A 84 -2.81 8.43 -13.65
CA ASN A 84 -1.97 8.21 -14.83
C ASN A 84 -2.63 7.34 -15.90
N GLY A 85 -3.89 6.96 -15.71
CA GLY A 85 -4.62 6.16 -16.69
C GLY A 85 -4.13 4.74 -16.80
N VAL A 86 -3.58 4.19 -15.72
CA VAL A 86 -3.06 2.82 -15.71
C VAL A 86 -4.11 1.89 -15.12
N GLY A 87 -4.57 0.92 -15.92
CA GLY A 87 -5.52 -0.09 -15.44
C GLY A 87 -4.84 -1.07 -14.49
N ILE A 88 -5.49 -1.38 -13.38
CA ILE A 88 -4.92 -2.28 -12.37
C ILE A 88 -5.79 -3.51 -12.13
N ASN A 89 -6.74 -3.79 -13.00
CA ASN A 89 -7.57 -4.99 -12.88
C ASN A 89 -6.71 -6.26 -12.96
N GLN A 90 -7.04 -7.25 -12.13
CA GLN A 90 -6.31 -8.53 -12.08
C GLN A 90 -4.85 -8.40 -11.69
N SER A 91 -4.51 -7.36 -10.97
CA SER A 91 -3.15 -7.14 -10.48
C SER A 91 -2.98 -7.67 -9.05
N GLU A 92 -1.78 -7.52 -8.53
CA GLU A 92 -1.41 -7.88 -7.16
C GLU A 92 -0.84 -6.65 -6.48
N ILE A 93 -1.03 -6.55 -5.17
CA ILE A 93 -0.44 -5.45 -4.41
C ILE A 93 0.47 -6.01 -3.32
N TYR A 94 1.64 -5.41 -3.18
CA TYR A 94 2.60 -5.72 -2.13
C TYR A 94 2.64 -4.53 -1.18
N VAL A 95 2.36 -4.77 0.09
CA VAL A 95 2.30 -3.71 1.11
C VAL A 95 3.17 -4.12 2.28
N THR A 96 3.92 -3.16 2.83
CA THR A 96 4.81 -3.46 3.95
C THR A 96 4.04 -3.75 5.25
N ALA A 97 2.77 -3.36 5.33
CA ALA A 97 1.89 -3.72 6.44
C ALA A 97 0.51 -4.06 5.89
N SER A 98 -0.24 -4.92 6.59
CA SER A 98 -1.58 -5.28 6.10
C SER A 98 -2.46 -4.03 6.01
N PRO A 99 -3.33 -3.94 5.00
CA PRO A 99 -4.19 -2.78 4.86
C PRO A 99 -5.23 -2.71 5.97
N CYS A 100 -5.68 -1.50 6.29
CA CYS A 100 -6.84 -1.32 7.14
C CYS A 100 -8.08 -1.74 6.35
N TYR A 101 -9.22 -1.84 7.04
CA TYR A 101 -10.44 -2.31 6.37
C TYR A 101 -10.89 -1.38 5.24
N ASP A 102 -10.73 -0.07 5.42
CA ASP A 102 -11.09 0.88 4.37
C ASP A 102 -10.23 0.70 3.12
N CYS A 103 -8.94 0.52 3.29
CA CYS A 103 -8.04 0.26 2.15
C CYS A 103 -8.33 -1.10 1.52
N PHE A 104 -8.66 -2.10 2.33
CA PHE A 104 -9.04 -3.41 1.83
C PHE A 104 -10.24 -3.30 0.87
N LYS A 105 -11.25 -2.51 1.24
CA LYS A 105 -12.43 -2.32 0.38
C LYS A 105 -12.05 -1.68 -0.95
N LEU A 106 -11.15 -0.67 -0.90
CA LEU A 106 -10.67 -0.02 -2.13
C LEU A 106 -9.90 -1.00 -3.00
N ILE A 107 -9.03 -1.80 -2.40
CA ILE A 107 -8.23 -2.80 -3.11
C ILE A 107 -9.15 -3.81 -3.81
N ALA A 108 -10.11 -4.34 -3.07
CA ALA A 108 -11.04 -5.32 -3.63
C ALA A 108 -11.84 -4.75 -4.81
N ASN A 109 -12.34 -3.53 -4.64
CA ASN A 109 -13.16 -2.90 -5.67
C ASN A 109 -12.35 -2.43 -6.88
N SER A 110 -11.03 -2.28 -6.74
CA SER A 110 -10.16 -1.86 -7.84
C SER A 110 -9.81 -2.99 -8.80
N GLY A 111 -10.17 -4.22 -8.46
CA GLY A 111 -9.86 -5.38 -9.29
C GLY A 111 -8.53 -6.05 -8.94
N ILE A 112 -7.85 -5.60 -7.91
CA ILE A 112 -6.64 -6.26 -7.42
C ILE A 112 -7.07 -7.62 -6.84
N LYS A 113 -6.41 -8.68 -7.28
CA LYS A 113 -6.84 -10.04 -6.93
C LYS A 113 -6.07 -10.64 -5.74
N THR A 114 -4.90 -10.13 -5.41
CA THR A 114 -4.06 -10.70 -4.35
C THR A 114 -3.37 -9.59 -3.58
N ILE A 115 -3.34 -9.75 -2.26
CA ILE A 115 -2.64 -8.83 -1.36
C ILE A 115 -1.53 -9.61 -0.67
N TYR A 116 -0.29 -9.15 -0.87
CA TYR A 116 0.87 -9.65 -0.12
C TYR A 116 1.26 -8.59 0.90
N TYR A 117 1.42 -8.97 2.16
CA TYR A 117 1.80 -8.02 3.21
C TYR A 117 2.87 -8.62 4.11
N LYS A 118 3.66 -7.75 4.71
CA LYS A 118 4.77 -8.17 5.55
C LYS A 118 4.35 -8.38 7.01
N GLU A 119 3.54 -7.46 7.52
CA GLU A 119 3.07 -7.53 8.90
C GLU A 119 1.55 -7.51 8.93
N PHE A 120 0.96 -8.49 9.59
CA PHE A 120 -0.50 -8.48 9.79
C PHE A 120 -0.84 -7.42 10.82
N TYR A 121 -1.72 -6.53 10.45
CA TYR A 121 -1.99 -5.39 11.29
C TYR A 121 -3.00 -5.67 12.38
N ARG A 122 -4.20 -6.15 12.11
CA ARG A 122 -5.08 -6.60 13.19
C ARG A 122 -6.56 -6.66 12.87
N ASP A 123 -6.97 -6.34 11.69
CA ASP A 123 -8.39 -6.35 11.39
C ASP A 123 -8.80 -7.71 10.83
N GLN A 124 -9.39 -8.54 11.69
CA GLN A 124 -9.79 -9.88 11.31
C GLN A 124 -10.85 -9.90 10.21
N ARG A 125 -11.58 -8.78 10.03
CA ARG A 125 -12.57 -8.70 8.97
C ARG A 125 -11.93 -8.86 7.60
N ILE A 126 -10.68 -8.42 7.45
CA ILE A 126 -9.96 -8.55 6.19
C ILE A 126 -9.79 -10.02 5.83
N ILE A 127 -9.37 -10.84 6.78
CA ILE A 127 -9.19 -12.27 6.55
C ILE A 127 -10.52 -12.95 6.23
N GLU A 128 -11.55 -12.65 7.01
CA GLU A 128 -12.86 -13.25 6.80
C GLU A 128 -13.46 -12.87 5.45
N ARG A 129 -13.41 -11.60 5.09
CA ARG A 129 -13.98 -11.14 3.83
C ARG A 129 -13.17 -11.59 2.61
N SER A 130 -11.84 -11.72 2.74
CA SER A 130 -11.05 -12.22 1.63
C SER A 130 -11.35 -13.68 1.30
N LYS A 131 -11.83 -14.45 2.27
CA LYS A 131 -12.26 -15.83 2.01
C LYS A 131 -13.60 -15.89 1.27
N GLU A 132 -14.44 -14.88 1.44
CA GLU A 132 -15.71 -14.79 0.75
C GLU A 132 -15.56 -14.31 -0.68
N ALA A 133 -14.57 -13.48 -0.93
CA ALA A 133 -14.33 -12.90 -2.25
C ALA A 133 -13.48 -13.84 -3.15
#